data_b266b242fcbf90e8e64b251731a79e74
#
_entry.id   b266b242fcbf90e8e64b251731a79e74
#
_cell.length_a   1.000
_cell.length_b   1.000
_cell.length_c   1.000
_cell.angle_alpha   90.00
_cell.angle_beta   90.00
_cell.angle_gamma   90.00
#
_symmetry.space_group_name_H-M   'P 1'
#
loop_
_entity.id
_entity.type
_entity.pdbx_description
1 polymer ?
#
loop_
_entity_poly.entity_id
_entity_poly.type
_entity_poly.pdbx_seq_one_letter_code
_entity_poly.pdbx_strand_id
1 'polypeptide(L)'
;MDLKSTGKTKEEILAAARSFEDVALDVVEWRVDWFEGVFDFAQVEDVLKDLRPALGNTPILFTFRTSKEGGEKAIEPDVYVELNKKAAATGLVDLVDVEAFTRS
;
A
#
# COMPACT_ATOMS: atom_id res chain seq x y z
N MET A 1 15.51 7.90 -3.86
CA MET A 1 15.57 6.63 -3.15
C MET A 1 14.16 6.13 -2.86
N ASP A 2 13.91 4.87 -3.15
CA ASP A 2 12.61 4.25 -2.95
C ASP A 2 12.64 3.40 -1.70
N LEU A 3 11.63 3.53 -0.85
CA LEU A 3 11.51 2.72 0.35
C LEU A 3 10.18 1.96 0.34
N LYS A 4 10.19 0.79 0.94
CA LYS A 4 9.02 -0.06 1.06
C LYS A 4 8.55 -0.09 2.51
N SER A 5 7.24 -0.02 2.70
CA SER A 5 6.63 -0.21 4.00
C SER A 5 5.95 -1.56 4.03
N THR A 6 6.40 -2.43 4.91
CA THR A 6 5.88 -3.79 5.06
C THR A 6 5.31 -4.05 6.46
N GLY A 7 4.83 -3.01 7.12
CA GLY A 7 4.23 -3.13 8.44
C GLY A 7 2.95 -3.97 8.42
N LYS A 8 2.73 -4.73 9.47
CA LYS A 8 1.55 -5.57 9.61
C LYS A 8 0.38 -4.83 10.26
N THR A 9 0.70 -3.82 11.08
CA THR A 9 -0.30 -3.02 11.77
C THR A 9 -0.20 -1.57 11.34
N LYS A 10 -1.27 -0.82 11.59
CA LYS A 10 -1.29 0.62 11.33
C LYS A 10 -0.14 1.32 12.07
N GLU A 11 0.09 0.95 13.32
CA GLU A 11 1.15 1.55 14.14
C GLU A 11 2.52 1.32 13.52
N GLU A 12 2.79 0.12 13.03
CA GLU A 12 4.06 -0.18 12.38
C GLU A 12 4.23 0.62 11.09
N ILE A 13 3.16 0.72 10.30
CA ILE A 13 3.19 1.47 9.04
C ILE A 13 3.48 2.95 9.30
N LEU A 14 2.79 3.53 10.27
CA LEU A 14 2.97 4.95 10.59
C LEU A 14 4.32 5.22 11.24
N ALA A 15 4.81 4.29 12.07
CA ALA A 15 6.15 4.43 12.66
C ALA A 15 7.22 4.43 11.58
N ALA A 16 7.09 3.54 10.58
CA ALA A 16 8.01 3.53 9.45
C ALA A 16 7.95 4.84 8.66
N ALA A 17 6.74 5.35 8.41
CA ALA A 17 6.56 6.61 7.70
C ALA A 17 7.24 7.78 8.43
N ARG A 18 7.11 7.83 9.74
CA ARG A 18 7.76 8.88 10.54
C ARG A 18 9.29 8.79 10.49
N SER A 19 9.81 7.57 10.36
CA SER A 19 11.26 7.38 10.25
C SER A 19 11.81 7.90 8.93
N PHE A 20 10.95 8.11 7.93
CA PHE A 20 11.34 8.63 6.62
C PHE A 20 11.29 10.15 6.54
N GLU A 21 10.87 10.83 7.61
CA GLU A 21 10.56 12.26 7.60
C GLU A 21 11.74 13.12 7.14
N ASP A 22 12.96 12.77 7.55
CA ASP A 22 14.17 13.52 7.22
C ASP A 22 14.92 12.95 6.03
N VAL A 23 14.32 12.01 5.32
CA VAL A 23 14.97 11.33 4.18
C VAL A 23 14.35 11.83 2.88
N ALA A 24 15.19 12.24 1.93
CA ALA A 24 14.72 12.61 0.60
C ALA A 24 14.36 11.34 -0.18
N LEU A 25 13.07 11.15 -0.43
CA LEU A 25 12.56 9.96 -1.10
C LEU A 25 11.89 10.34 -2.41
N ASP A 26 12.09 9.49 -3.42
CA ASP A 26 11.40 9.63 -4.70
C ASP A 26 9.98 9.06 -4.60
N VAL A 27 9.84 7.92 -3.91
CA VAL A 27 8.54 7.27 -3.71
C VAL A 27 8.61 6.34 -2.50
N VAL A 28 7.47 6.19 -1.81
CA VAL A 28 7.31 5.18 -0.77
C VAL A 28 6.31 4.15 -1.27
N GLU A 29 6.74 2.90 -1.37
CA GLU A 29 5.84 1.80 -1.73
C GLU A 29 5.23 1.22 -0.48
N TRP A 30 3.90 1.29 -0.36
CA TRP A 30 3.20 0.61 0.72
C TRP A 30 2.78 -0.77 0.24
N ARG A 31 3.45 -1.79 0.78
CA ARG A 31 3.15 -3.19 0.52
C ARG A 31 1.95 -3.58 1.38
N VAL A 32 0.77 -3.29 0.88
CA VAL A 32 -0.47 -3.49 1.64
C VAL A 32 -0.77 -4.98 1.88
N ASP A 33 -0.16 -5.88 1.09
CA ASP A 33 -0.29 -7.31 1.31
C ASP A 33 0.26 -7.77 2.66
N TRP A 34 1.16 -6.98 3.27
CA TRP A 34 1.68 -7.26 4.61
C TRP A 34 0.72 -6.79 5.71
N PHE A 35 -0.17 -5.87 5.40
CA PHE A 35 -1.08 -5.30 6.40
C PHE A 35 -2.17 -6.31 6.78
N GLU A 36 -2.33 -6.55 8.09
CA GLU A 36 -3.30 -7.53 8.59
C GLU A 36 -4.75 -7.20 8.24
N GLY A 37 -5.09 -5.92 8.13
CA GLY A 37 -6.44 -5.46 7.80
C GLY A 37 -6.69 -5.23 6.32
N VAL A 38 -5.85 -5.78 5.43
CA VAL A 38 -5.90 -5.47 4.00
C VAL A 38 -7.24 -5.83 3.35
N PHE A 39 -7.94 -6.86 3.84
CA PHE A 39 -9.21 -7.28 3.27
C PHE A 39 -10.41 -6.51 3.82
N ASP A 40 -10.19 -5.62 4.76
CA ASP A 40 -11.20 -4.67 5.24
C ASP A 40 -10.81 -3.28 4.74
N PHE A 41 -11.45 -2.83 3.67
CA PHE A 41 -11.04 -1.58 3.03
C PHE A 41 -11.17 -0.38 3.97
N ALA A 42 -12.10 -0.41 4.91
CA ALA A 42 -12.22 0.68 5.90
C ALA A 42 -10.92 0.85 6.68
N GLN A 43 -10.25 -0.24 7.02
CA GLN A 43 -8.96 -0.19 7.70
C GLN A 43 -7.84 0.31 6.78
N VAL A 44 -7.87 -0.10 5.51
CA VAL A 44 -6.90 0.38 4.52
C VAL A 44 -7.03 1.89 4.34
N GLU A 45 -8.25 2.37 4.18
CA GLU A 45 -8.51 3.80 4.03
C GLU A 45 -8.08 4.58 5.28
N ASP A 46 -8.34 4.03 6.46
CA ASP A 46 -7.94 4.65 7.72
C ASP A 46 -6.42 4.84 7.79
N VAL A 47 -5.66 3.82 7.36
CA VAL A 47 -4.20 3.93 7.30
C VAL A 47 -3.79 5.02 6.31
N LEU A 48 -4.40 5.04 5.13
CA LEU A 48 -4.07 6.04 4.11
C LEU A 48 -4.33 7.47 4.58
N LYS A 49 -5.41 7.68 5.32
CA LYS A 49 -5.75 9.01 5.85
C LYS A 49 -4.68 9.55 6.79
N ASP A 50 -4.00 8.67 7.50
CA ASP A 50 -2.92 9.08 8.40
C ASP A 50 -1.55 8.99 7.73
N LEU A 51 -1.38 8.08 6.79
CA LEU A 51 -0.11 7.89 6.08
C LEU A 51 0.19 9.07 5.15
N ARG A 52 -0.83 9.57 4.46
CA ARG A 52 -0.64 10.69 3.52
C ARG A 52 0.00 11.91 4.17
N PRO A 53 -0.55 12.45 5.30
CA PRO A 53 0.08 13.59 5.94
C PRO A 53 1.43 13.25 6.57
N ALA A 54 1.65 12.03 7.01
CA ALA A 54 2.93 11.61 7.58
C ALA A 54 4.06 11.66 6.55
N LEU A 55 3.74 11.37 5.29
CA LEU A 55 4.71 11.39 4.19
C LEU A 55 4.78 12.73 3.46
N GLY A 56 3.86 13.65 3.76
CA GLY A 56 3.84 14.98 3.15
C GLY A 56 3.64 14.88 1.63
N ASN A 57 4.60 15.43 0.88
CA ASN A 57 4.54 15.46 -0.58
C ASN A 57 5.16 14.22 -1.25
N THR A 58 5.70 13.29 -0.47
CA THR A 58 6.32 12.09 -1.03
C THR A 58 5.25 11.22 -1.69
N PRO A 59 5.44 10.82 -2.96
CA PRO A 59 4.47 9.97 -3.64
C PRO A 59 4.31 8.62 -2.95
N ILE A 60 3.07 8.13 -2.90
CA ILE A 60 2.75 6.83 -2.35
C ILE A 60 2.39 5.89 -3.49
N LEU A 61 3.13 4.78 -3.58
CA LEU A 61 2.82 3.68 -4.49
C LEU A 61 2.10 2.59 -3.69
N PHE A 62 0.85 2.35 -4.04
CA PHE A 62 0.02 1.34 -3.37
C PHE A 62 0.21 0.00 -4.08
N THR A 63 0.75 -0.99 -3.38
CA THR A 63 1.09 -2.28 -3.98
C THR A 63 0.53 -3.44 -3.17
N PHE A 64 -0.23 -4.31 -3.81
CA PHE A 64 -0.54 -5.63 -3.27
C PHE A 64 0.19 -6.65 -4.14
N ARG A 65 1.22 -7.27 -3.59
CA ARG A 65 1.95 -8.33 -4.27
C ARG A 65 1.26 -9.65 -3.94
N THR A 66 0.77 -10.36 -4.96
CA THR A 66 0.07 -11.62 -4.73
C THR A 66 1.04 -12.71 -4.29
N SER A 67 0.52 -13.77 -3.67
CA SER A 67 1.38 -14.87 -3.22
C SER A 67 2.14 -15.54 -4.37
N LYS A 68 1.59 -15.51 -5.59
CA LYS A 68 2.27 -16.03 -6.78
C LYS A 68 3.49 -15.22 -7.16
N GLU A 69 3.51 -13.95 -6.80
CA GLU A 69 4.60 -13.03 -7.10
C GLU A 69 5.46 -12.75 -5.86
N GLY A 70 5.42 -13.65 -4.88
CA GLY A 70 6.21 -13.52 -3.67
C GLY A 70 5.60 -12.66 -2.57
N GLY A 71 4.30 -12.36 -2.67
CA GLY A 71 3.60 -11.60 -1.63
C GLY A 71 3.18 -12.46 -0.45
N GLU A 72 2.70 -11.79 0.59
CA GLU A 72 2.31 -12.43 1.84
C GLU A 72 0.96 -13.15 1.77
N LYS A 73 0.05 -12.67 0.93
CA LYS A 73 -1.33 -13.17 0.93
C LYS A 73 -1.80 -13.51 -0.47
N ALA A 74 -2.60 -14.56 -0.54
CA ALA A 74 -3.34 -14.87 -1.74
C ALA A 74 -4.56 -13.96 -1.83
N ILE A 75 -4.97 -13.59 -3.02
CA ILE A 75 -6.13 -12.74 -3.24
C ILE A 75 -6.81 -13.16 -4.53
N GLU A 76 -8.15 -13.14 -4.52
CA GLU A 76 -8.91 -13.39 -5.73
C GLU A 76 -8.78 -12.21 -6.69
N PRO A 77 -8.72 -12.44 -8.01
CA PRO A 77 -8.57 -11.35 -8.97
C PRO A 77 -9.63 -10.26 -8.84
N ASP A 78 -10.87 -10.61 -8.56
CA ASP A 78 -11.95 -9.64 -8.39
C ASP A 78 -11.70 -8.73 -7.19
N VAL A 79 -11.27 -9.31 -6.08
CA VAL A 79 -10.98 -8.59 -4.86
C VAL A 79 -9.77 -7.68 -5.07
N TYR A 80 -8.76 -8.18 -5.78
CA TYR A 80 -7.56 -7.42 -6.12
C TYR A 80 -7.91 -6.16 -6.92
N VAL A 81 -8.72 -6.32 -7.96
CA VAL A 81 -9.13 -5.19 -8.79
C VAL A 81 -9.92 -4.17 -7.96
N GLU A 82 -10.86 -4.65 -7.14
CA GLU A 82 -11.65 -3.76 -6.29
C GLU A 82 -10.80 -3.01 -5.29
N LEU A 83 -9.83 -3.68 -4.67
CA LEU A 83 -8.93 -3.05 -3.71
C LEU A 83 -8.16 -1.90 -4.37
N ASN A 84 -7.60 -2.15 -5.55
CA ASN A 84 -6.85 -1.14 -6.27
C ASN A 84 -7.74 0.03 -6.72
N LYS A 85 -8.94 -0.26 -7.20
CA LYS A 85 -9.89 0.79 -7.59
C LYS A 85 -10.29 1.66 -6.42
N LYS A 86 -10.56 1.06 -5.27
CA LYS A 86 -10.94 1.81 -4.07
C LYS A 86 -9.80 2.65 -3.57
N ALA A 87 -8.58 2.12 -3.59
CA ALA A 87 -7.40 2.87 -3.18
C ALA A 87 -7.21 4.10 -4.08
N ALA A 88 -7.30 3.92 -5.40
CA ALA A 88 -7.17 5.02 -6.33
C ALA A 88 -8.27 6.06 -6.13
N ALA A 89 -9.48 5.62 -5.81
CA ALA A 89 -10.62 6.52 -5.61
C ALA A 89 -10.49 7.39 -4.37
N THR A 90 -9.66 7.02 -3.41
CA THR A 90 -9.47 7.84 -2.20
C THR A 90 -8.77 9.16 -2.51
N GLY A 91 -7.99 9.21 -3.58
CA GLY A 91 -7.16 10.38 -3.88
C GLY A 91 -5.95 10.51 -2.96
N LEU A 92 -5.70 9.53 -2.11
CA LEU A 92 -4.62 9.57 -1.12
C LEU A 92 -3.35 8.87 -1.60
N VAL A 93 -3.43 8.10 -2.68
CA VAL A 93 -2.26 7.44 -3.28
C VAL A 93 -1.97 8.08 -4.63
N ASP A 94 -0.70 8.10 -4.99
CA ASP A 94 -0.26 8.70 -6.25
C ASP A 94 -0.19 7.68 -7.37
N LEU A 95 0.18 6.46 -7.04
CA LEU A 95 0.36 5.38 -8.00
C LEU A 95 -0.20 4.08 -7.43
N VAL A 96 -0.70 3.22 -8.32
CA VAL A 96 -1.15 1.87 -7.97
C VAL A 96 -0.39 0.90 -8.84
N ASP A 97 0.27 -0.08 -8.21
CA ASP A 97 0.98 -1.13 -8.93
C ASP A 97 0.00 -2.26 -9.23
N VAL A 98 -0.34 -2.45 -10.49
CA VAL A 98 -1.30 -3.47 -10.92
C VAL A 98 -0.56 -4.60 -11.58
N GLU A 99 -0.64 -5.79 -10.98
CA GLU A 99 -0.07 -6.99 -11.58
C GLU A 99 -0.96 -7.48 -12.72
N ALA A 100 -0.31 -7.98 -13.78
CA ALA A 100 -1.04 -8.63 -14.84
C ALA A 100 -1.31 -10.07 -14.45
N PHE A 101 -2.60 -10.44 -14.37
CA PHE A 101 -2.97 -11.83 -14.15
C PHE A 101 -2.91 -12.56 -15.49
N THR A 102 -1.97 -13.50 -15.60
CA THR A 102 -1.83 -14.29 -16.81
C THR A 102 -2.92 -15.34 -16.84
N ARG A 103 -3.63 -15.42 -17.93
CA ARG A 103 -4.59 -16.48 -18.17
C ARG A 103 -3.93 -17.55 -19.00
N SER A 104 -3.99 -18.74 -18.50
CA SER A 104 -3.48 -19.89 -19.24
C SER A 104 -4.63 -20.61 -19.93
#